data_1b69b166efc65e8ba29dc5f55125f3f3
#
_entry.id   1b69b166efc65e8ba29dc5f55125f3f3
#
_cell.length_a   1.000
_cell.length_b   1.000
_cell.length_c   1.000
_cell.angle_alpha   90.00
_cell.angle_beta   90.00
_cell.angle_gamma   90.00
#
_symmetry.space_group_name_H-M   'P 1'
#
loop_
_entity.id
_entity.type
_entity.pdbx_description
1 polymer ?
#
loop_
_entity_poly.entity_id
_entity_poly.type
_entity_poly.pdbx_seq_one_letter_code
_entity_poly.pdbx_strand_id
1 'polypeptide(L)'
;MSHLNITKLTKTVGAKTLFKDVEFSLYPGDRAGLIGVNGTGKSTLMSIIAGEMEADSISMDHPKKYEITYLKQDPEFDESLTVLETVFSGESPILQLNRSYEEALKNMMIDSSSTELQDELMKIQEGMERENAWDINALAKTALMKLGIDMFDQSIGELSGGQRKRVALAKALIEPADLILLDEPTNHLDAISTEWLQETLLRMNSAMLFVTHDRYFLDAVSTHIFEIADQTMYTHKGNYGDYLENRAMREEMAAASQQKLENRFRSELKWIRRGAKARSTKQKARIQRFDEIKENVQKENDHTSLELSMQSQRLGKKIIEGENVGMSFGDKQIFTGFDFLLQGGDRIGIVGPNGAGKSTLMKLIAGEYEPTEGKLEYGSTVKIAHFTQHLPEMNESQRMIEYIQEISNDYEAEKGVRLSATQMLERFLFPSNGHGTQIGKLSGGERKRLYLLKLLMEQPNILLLDEPTNDLDIQTLGVLEDFLENFPGVVLTISHDRFFLDRIAHKLWTTGTGRIEEYQGLYSEFIKEKPGILTENKKIPVEALKPEKTVAEPKKKMTYKEQQEYDTILEDISSLESKIEEREKAISAAGADYDKLRTLTAEVDELTKQYDTKLERWTYLQEIAEA
;
A
#
# COMPACT_ATOMS: atom_id res chain seq x y z
N MET A 1 4.12 -28.99 14.41
CA MET A 1 4.18 -27.54 14.25
C MET A 1 3.69 -27.21 12.85
N SER A 2 2.66 -26.40 12.73
CA SER A 2 2.09 -26.02 11.43
C SER A 2 2.87 -24.82 10.88
N HIS A 3 3.90 -25.06 10.09
CA HIS A 3 4.63 -23.99 9.38
C HIS A 3 4.94 -24.46 7.97
N LEU A 4 5.07 -23.53 7.06
CA LEU A 4 5.51 -23.75 5.70
C LEU A 4 7.02 -23.51 5.62
N ASN A 5 7.75 -24.49 5.08
CA ASN A 5 9.17 -24.34 4.79
C ASN A 5 9.44 -24.60 3.31
N ILE A 6 10.04 -23.63 2.63
CA ILE A 6 10.37 -23.70 1.21
C ILE A 6 11.89 -23.68 1.07
N THR A 7 12.44 -24.62 0.31
CA THR A 7 13.87 -24.70 0.01
C THR A 7 14.09 -25.03 -1.47
N LYS A 8 15.22 -24.58 -2.02
CA LYS A 8 15.65 -24.83 -3.41
C LYS A 8 14.64 -24.38 -4.47
N LEU A 9 13.90 -23.33 -4.19
CA LEU A 9 12.92 -22.81 -5.13
C LEU A 9 13.62 -22.06 -6.25
N THR A 10 13.46 -22.56 -7.49
CA THR A 10 13.99 -21.94 -8.71
C THR A 10 12.88 -21.87 -9.75
N LYS A 11 12.79 -20.73 -10.43
CA LYS A 11 11.83 -20.50 -11.53
C LYS A 11 12.45 -19.68 -12.63
N THR A 12 12.29 -20.17 -13.87
CA THR A 12 12.67 -19.49 -15.10
C THR A 12 11.44 -19.33 -16.00
N VAL A 13 11.27 -18.18 -16.61
CA VAL A 13 10.19 -17.91 -17.56
C VAL A 13 10.82 -17.48 -18.89
N GLY A 14 10.66 -18.32 -19.92
CA GLY A 14 11.35 -18.14 -21.19
C GLY A 14 12.87 -18.18 -21.02
N ALA A 15 13.56 -17.09 -21.34
CA ALA A 15 15.02 -16.96 -21.17
C ALA A 15 15.42 -16.26 -19.84
N LYS A 16 14.45 -15.79 -19.05
CA LYS A 16 14.70 -15.01 -17.83
C LYS A 16 14.52 -15.88 -16.59
N THR A 17 15.60 -16.04 -15.81
CA THR A 17 15.50 -16.62 -14.45
C THR A 17 14.96 -15.56 -13.51
N LEU A 18 13.81 -15.82 -12.87
CA LEU A 18 13.18 -14.93 -11.93
C LEU A 18 13.86 -15.00 -10.58
N PHE A 19 14.05 -16.22 -10.06
CA PHE A 19 14.75 -16.48 -8.80
C PHE A 19 15.39 -17.88 -8.84
N LYS A 20 16.46 -18.02 -8.07
CA LYS A 20 17.28 -19.23 -8.02
C LYS A 20 17.63 -19.58 -6.58
N ASP A 21 17.41 -20.86 -6.21
CA ASP A 21 17.73 -21.44 -4.91
C ASP A 21 17.18 -20.60 -3.72
N VAL A 22 15.95 -20.08 -3.86
CA VAL A 22 15.30 -19.30 -2.82
C VAL A 22 14.86 -20.20 -1.68
N GLU A 23 15.08 -19.73 -0.44
CA GLU A 23 14.74 -20.43 0.79
C GLU A 23 14.11 -19.47 1.81
N PHE A 24 12.98 -19.88 2.40
CA PHE A 24 12.34 -19.18 3.50
C PHE A 24 11.33 -20.06 4.24
N SER A 25 10.93 -19.61 5.44
CA SER A 25 9.91 -20.29 6.25
C SER A 25 8.89 -19.28 6.73
N LEU A 26 7.63 -19.72 6.88
CA LEU A 26 6.53 -18.95 7.43
C LEU A 26 5.89 -19.71 8.58
N TYR A 27 5.79 -19.09 9.73
CA TYR A 27 5.21 -19.63 10.95
C TYR A 27 3.82 -19.03 11.21
N PRO A 28 2.92 -19.71 11.94
CA PRO A 28 1.65 -19.14 12.35
C PRO A 28 1.85 -17.78 13.05
N GLY A 29 1.09 -16.78 12.62
CA GLY A 29 1.20 -15.41 13.10
C GLY A 29 2.28 -14.56 12.40
N ASP A 30 3.13 -15.15 11.54
CA ASP A 30 4.02 -14.37 10.70
C ASP A 30 3.23 -13.60 9.65
N ARG A 31 3.55 -12.33 9.49
CA ARG A 31 3.02 -11.44 8.47
C ARG A 31 4.19 -10.93 7.61
N ALA A 32 4.44 -11.64 6.52
CA ALA A 32 5.57 -11.36 5.65
C ALA A 32 5.15 -10.48 4.46
N GLY A 33 5.73 -9.29 4.34
CA GLY A 33 5.62 -8.45 3.15
C GLY A 33 6.62 -8.92 2.09
N LEU A 34 6.17 -9.15 0.85
CA LEU A 34 7.01 -9.52 -0.28
C LEU A 34 7.20 -8.32 -1.21
N ILE A 35 8.43 -7.84 -1.31
CA ILE A 35 8.79 -6.67 -2.12
C ILE A 35 9.83 -7.00 -3.19
N GLY A 36 9.91 -6.17 -4.20
CA GLY A 36 10.85 -6.28 -5.31
C GLY A 36 10.37 -5.49 -6.52
N VAL A 37 11.27 -5.23 -7.46
CA VAL A 37 10.95 -4.54 -8.72
C VAL A 37 9.87 -5.29 -9.49
N ASN A 38 9.06 -4.58 -10.28
CA ASN A 38 8.08 -5.23 -11.14
C ASN A 38 8.76 -6.17 -12.15
N GLY A 39 8.17 -7.37 -12.34
CA GLY A 39 8.74 -8.40 -13.19
C GLY A 39 9.85 -9.25 -12.55
N THR A 40 10.06 -9.18 -11.21
CA THR A 40 10.96 -10.09 -10.48
C THR A 40 10.31 -11.43 -10.12
N GLY A 41 8.98 -11.56 -10.32
CA GLY A 41 8.28 -12.82 -10.10
C GLY A 41 7.53 -12.93 -8.79
N LYS A 42 7.15 -11.82 -8.13
CA LYS A 42 6.38 -11.81 -6.87
C LYS A 42 5.09 -12.64 -6.97
N SER A 43 4.20 -12.30 -7.92
CA SER A 43 2.94 -13.04 -8.16
C SER A 43 3.20 -14.47 -8.64
N THR A 44 4.29 -14.72 -9.39
CA THR A 44 4.73 -16.06 -9.78
C THR A 44 5.10 -16.90 -8.55
N LEU A 45 5.82 -16.31 -7.59
CA LEU A 45 6.15 -16.98 -6.32
C LEU A 45 4.87 -17.36 -5.56
N MET A 46 3.91 -16.44 -5.45
CA MET A 46 2.63 -16.70 -4.80
C MET A 46 1.84 -17.81 -5.49
N SER A 47 1.76 -17.78 -6.83
CA SER A 47 1.08 -18.83 -7.61
C SER A 47 1.74 -20.21 -7.47
N ILE A 48 3.08 -20.27 -7.30
CA ILE A 48 3.79 -21.51 -7.03
C ILE A 48 3.43 -22.03 -5.63
N ILE A 49 3.41 -21.18 -4.61
CA ILE A 49 3.06 -21.55 -3.23
C ILE A 49 1.60 -22.02 -3.16
N ALA A 50 0.70 -21.35 -3.89
CA ALA A 50 -0.70 -21.74 -4.00
C ALA A 50 -0.93 -23.05 -4.80
N GLY A 51 0.13 -23.60 -5.43
CA GLY A 51 0.02 -24.82 -6.24
C GLY A 51 -0.61 -24.62 -7.62
N GLU A 52 -0.77 -23.38 -8.07
CA GLU A 52 -1.37 -23.05 -9.38
C GLU A 52 -0.32 -23.04 -10.51
N MET A 53 0.95 -22.93 -10.16
CA MET A 53 2.06 -22.90 -11.13
C MET A 53 3.18 -23.84 -10.68
N GLU A 54 3.73 -24.62 -11.60
CA GLU A 54 4.87 -25.48 -11.33
C GLU A 54 6.17 -24.66 -11.28
N ALA A 55 7.05 -24.98 -10.33
CA ALA A 55 8.42 -24.50 -10.28
C ALA A 55 9.37 -25.39 -11.08
N ASP A 56 10.54 -24.86 -11.49
CA ASP A 56 11.58 -25.67 -12.10
C ASP A 56 12.22 -26.63 -11.07
N SER A 57 12.37 -26.14 -9.84
CA SER A 57 12.71 -26.95 -8.67
C SER A 57 12.11 -26.32 -7.42
N ILE A 58 11.58 -27.12 -6.52
CA ILE A 58 11.06 -26.72 -5.21
C ILE A 58 11.06 -27.91 -4.26
N SER A 59 11.39 -27.67 -3.00
CA SER A 59 11.07 -28.55 -1.90
C SER A 59 10.20 -27.77 -0.91
N MET A 60 8.94 -28.16 -0.82
CA MET A 60 7.95 -27.52 0.04
C MET A 60 7.53 -28.53 1.11
N ASP A 61 7.76 -28.18 2.37
CA ASP A 61 7.42 -29.01 3.53
C ASP A 61 6.37 -28.29 4.39
N HIS A 62 5.21 -28.95 4.54
CA HIS A 62 4.10 -28.46 5.33
C HIS A 62 3.24 -29.65 5.84
N PRO A 63 2.39 -29.47 6.85
CA PRO A 63 1.46 -30.49 7.34
C PRO A 63 0.52 -31.01 6.25
N LYS A 64 0.06 -32.28 6.37
CA LYS A 64 -0.81 -32.91 5.37
C LYS A 64 -2.16 -32.22 5.12
N LYS A 65 -2.65 -31.43 6.10
CA LYS A 65 -3.91 -30.65 6.01
C LYS A 65 -3.60 -29.17 6.14
N TYR A 66 -2.67 -28.67 5.32
CA TYR A 66 -2.30 -27.27 5.31
C TYR A 66 -3.13 -26.55 4.26
N GLU A 67 -4.00 -25.65 4.70
CA GLU A 67 -4.93 -24.93 3.84
C GLU A 67 -4.32 -23.58 3.45
N ILE A 68 -4.29 -23.31 2.15
CA ILE A 68 -3.74 -22.06 1.58
C ILE A 68 -4.84 -21.33 0.84
N THR A 69 -5.11 -20.11 1.24
CA THR A 69 -6.02 -19.20 0.52
C THR A 69 -5.21 -18.18 -0.25
N TYR A 70 -5.56 -17.94 -1.52
CA TYR A 70 -4.86 -17.02 -2.39
C TYR A 70 -5.78 -15.98 -3.01
N LEU A 71 -5.59 -14.71 -2.63
CA LEU A 71 -6.17 -13.55 -3.31
C LEU A 71 -5.28 -13.15 -4.48
N LYS A 72 -5.74 -13.42 -5.70
CA LYS A 72 -5.06 -13.02 -6.95
C LYS A 72 -5.27 -11.54 -7.25
N GLN A 73 -4.34 -10.95 -7.99
CA GLN A 73 -4.46 -9.59 -8.48
C GLN A 73 -5.71 -9.39 -9.36
N ASP A 74 -6.05 -10.38 -10.21
CA ASP A 74 -7.26 -10.41 -11.03
C ASP A 74 -8.04 -11.71 -10.75
N PRO A 75 -8.98 -11.68 -9.78
CA PRO A 75 -9.76 -12.84 -9.39
C PRO A 75 -10.82 -13.17 -10.45
N GLU A 76 -10.95 -14.46 -10.78
CA GLU A 76 -12.00 -14.99 -11.63
C GLU A 76 -13.20 -15.43 -10.78
N PHE A 77 -14.40 -15.12 -11.22
CA PHE A 77 -15.65 -15.48 -10.54
C PHE A 77 -16.67 -16.05 -11.52
N ASP A 78 -17.56 -16.86 -10.98
CA ASP A 78 -18.81 -17.19 -11.66
C ASP A 78 -19.73 -15.96 -11.60
N GLU A 79 -19.93 -15.33 -12.74
CA GLU A 79 -20.71 -14.09 -12.87
C GLU A 79 -22.19 -14.27 -12.54
N SER A 80 -22.69 -15.52 -12.48
CA SER A 80 -24.08 -15.84 -12.14
C SER A 80 -24.38 -15.78 -10.64
N LEU A 81 -23.34 -15.90 -9.79
CA LEU A 81 -23.48 -15.88 -8.34
C LEU A 81 -23.70 -14.48 -7.81
N THR A 82 -24.41 -14.40 -6.70
CA THR A 82 -24.51 -13.16 -5.92
C THR A 82 -23.24 -12.88 -5.13
N VAL A 83 -23.08 -11.65 -4.64
CA VAL A 83 -21.96 -11.24 -3.79
C VAL A 83 -21.78 -12.19 -2.60
N LEU A 84 -22.86 -12.46 -1.87
CA LEU A 84 -22.81 -13.28 -0.66
C LEU A 84 -22.56 -14.76 -0.96
N GLU A 85 -23.16 -15.30 -2.02
CA GLU A 85 -22.88 -16.66 -2.50
C GLU A 85 -21.42 -16.84 -2.91
N THR A 86 -20.83 -15.83 -3.53
CA THR A 86 -19.42 -15.83 -3.93
C THR A 86 -18.50 -15.85 -2.71
N VAL A 87 -18.82 -15.10 -1.66
CA VAL A 87 -18.03 -15.10 -0.43
C VAL A 87 -18.07 -16.48 0.25
N PHE A 88 -19.21 -17.17 0.20
CA PHE A 88 -19.38 -18.51 0.77
C PHE A 88 -19.09 -19.66 -0.22
N SER A 89 -18.49 -19.39 -1.38
CA SER A 89 -18.24 -20.42 -2.40
C SER A 89 -17.06 -21.35 -2.10
N GLY A 90 -16.37 -21.19 -0.96
CA GLY A 90 -15.27 -22.05 -0.53
C GLY A 90 -15.70 -23.48 -0.19
N GLU A 91 -14.71 -24.39 -0.17
CA GLU A 91 -14.94 -25.82 0.08
C GLU A 91 -15.06 -26.18 1.57
N SER A 92 -14.74 -25.27 2.48
CA SER A 92 -14.82 -25.46 3.92
C SER A 92 -16.24 -25.83 4.36
N PRO A 93 -16.43 -26.85 5.25
CA PRO A 93 -17.75 -27.23 5.74
C PRO A 93 -18.56 -26.08 6.35
N ILE A 94 -17.89 -25.14 7.01
CA ILE A 94 -18.52 -23.96 7.60
C ILE A 94 -19.06 -23.02 6.53
N LEU A 95 -18.32 -22.82 5.43
CA LEU A 95 -18.75 -21.97 4.32
C LEU A 95 -19.92 -22.61 3.55
N GLN A 96 -19.86 -23.93 3.32
CA GLN A 96 -20.97 -24.68 2.73
C GLN A 96 -22.26 -24.57 3.55
N LEU A 97 -22.12 -24.63 4.88
CA LEU A 97 -23.25 -24.49 5.79
C LEU A 97 -23.85 -23.07 5.73
N ASN A 98 -23.02 -22.04 5.71
CA ASN A 98 -23.46 -20.65 5.52
C ASN A 98 -24.16 -20.44 4.18
N ARG A 99 -23.64 -21.03 3.10
CA ARG A 99 -24.26 -21.00 1.78
C ARG A 99 -25.66 -21.64 1.80
N SER A 100 -25.77 -22.85 2.37
CA SER A 100 -27.05 -23.53 2.51
C SER A 100 -28.06 -22.74 3.33
N TYR A 101 -27.60 -22.02 4.36
CA TYR A 101 -28.42 -21.17 5.19
C TYR A 101 -28.99 -19.97 4.39
N GLU A 102 -28.17 -19.25 3.64
CA GLU A 102 -28.62 -18.13 2.80
C GLU A 102 -29.56 -18.58 1.67
N GLU A 103 -29.31 -19.76 1.10
CA GLU A 103 -30.19 -20.38 0.09
C GLU A 103 -31.55 -20.77 0.69
N ALA A 104 -31.56 -21.40 1.88
CA ALA A 104 -32.79 -21.72 2.59
C ALA A 104 -33.61 -20.47 2.98
N LEU A 105 -32.93 -19.39 3.39
CA LEU A 105 -33.59 -18.11 3.66
C LEU A 105 -34.26 -17.54 2.39
N LYS A 106 -33.58 -17.56 1.24
CA LYS A 106 -34.16 -17.11 -0.04
C LYS A 106 -35.38 -17.93 -0.42
N ASN A 107 -35.33 -19.26 -0.29
CA ASN A 107 -36.45 -20.15 -0.59
C ASN A 107 -37.63 -19.87 0.35
N MET A 108 -37.39 -19.60 1.63
CA MET A 108 -38.43 -19.20 2.60
C MET A 108 -39.07 -17.84 2.28
N MET A 109 -38.33 -16.90 1.68
CA MET A 109 -38.90 -15.61 1.24
C MET A 109 -39.84 -15.80 0.04
N ILE A 110 -39.62 -16.81 -0.80
CA ILE A 110 -40.46 -17.13 -1.97
C ILE A 110 -41.75 -17.83 -1.51
N ASP A 111 -41.66 -18.83 -0.64
CA ASP A 111 -42.81 -19.55 -0.08
C ASP A 111 -42.69 -19.74 1.46
N SER A 112 -43.17 -18.73 2.18
CA SER A 112 -43.16 -18.70 3.65
C SER A 112 -44.16 -19.69 4.30
N SER A 113 -45.05 -20.29 3.52
CA SER A 113 -46.08 -21.21 4.02
C SER A 113 -45.67 -22.69 3.98
N SER A 114 -44.58 -23.02 3.32
CA SER A 114 -44.10 -24.40 3.19
C SER A 114 -43.50 -24.92 4.49
N THR A 115 -44.12 -25.94 5.05
CA THR A 115 -43.58 -26.62 6.27
C THR A 115 -42.29 -27.37 5.98
N GLU A 116 -42.06 -27.85 4.76
CA GLU A 116 -40.83 -28.53 4.35
C GLU A 116 -39.63 -27.57 4.37
N LEU A 117 -39.82 -26.35 3.82
CA LEU A 117 -38.75 -25.31 3.85
C LEU A 117 -38.47 -24.80 5.28
N GLN A 118 -39.49 -24.76 6.15
CA GLN A 118 -39.32 -24.41 7.56
C GLN A 118 -38.50 -25.47 8.30
N ASP A 119 -38.79 -26.76 8.09
CA ASP A 119 -38.06 -27.88 8.69
C ASP A 119 -36.61 -27.94 8.17
N GLU A 120 -36.39 -27.64 6.89
CA GLU A 120 -35.05 -27.56 6.30
C GLU A 120 -34.23 -26.42 6.92
N LEU A 121 -34.80 -25.23 7.00
CA LEU A 121 -34.14 -24.07 7.61
C LEU A 121 -33.77 -24.36 9.08
N MET A 122 -34.68 -24.99 9.83
CA MET A 122 -34.45 -25.32 11.23
C MET A 122 -33.26 -26.29 11.41
N LYS A 123 -33.17 -27.32 10.54
CA LYS A 123 -32.03 -28.26 10.55
C LYS A 123 -30.69 -27.56 10.23
N ILE A 124 -30.72 -26.64 9.26
CA ILE A 124 -29.53 -25.86 8.90
C ILE A 124 -29.12 -24.95 10.05
N GLN A 125 -30.08 -24.29 10.73
CA GLN A 125 -29.83 -23.45 11.91
C GLN A 125 -29.19 -24.25 13.07
N GLU A 126 -29.68 -25.47 13.36
CA GLU A 126 -29.05 -26.35 14.33
C GLU A 126 -27.59 -26.71 13.94
N GLY A 127 -27.32 -26.87 12.64
CA GLY A 127 -25.97 -27.03 12.12
C GLY A 127 -25.10 -25.78 12.34
N MET A 128 -25.67 -24.60 12.05
CA MET A 128 -24.99 -23.31 12.26
C MET A 128 -24.59 -23.07 13.73
N GLU A 129 -25.46 -23.43 14.66
CA GLU A 129 -25.15 -23.37 16.10
C GLU A 129 -24.04 -24.33 16.51
N ARG A 130 -24.14 -25.59 16.06
CA ARG A 130 -23.17 -26.63 16.43
C ARG A 130 -21.74 -26.31 15.95
N GLU A 131 -21.61 -25.72 14.77
CA GLU A 131 -20.30 -25.41 14.15
C GLU A 131 -19.87 -23.95 14.41
N ASN A 132 -20.58 -23.16 15.24
CA ASN A 132 -20.37 -21.71 15.46
C ASN A 132 -20.31 -20.90 14.15
N ALA A 133 -21.08 -21.30 13.14
CA ALA A 133 -21.04 -20.72 11.80
C ALA A 133 -21.68 -19.33 11.72
N TRP A 134 -22.42 -18.89 12.73
CA TRP A 134 -23.00 -17.55 12.84
C TRP A 134 -21.95 -16.44 12.86
N ASP A 135 -20.83 -16.68 13.55
CA ASP A 135 -19.74 -15.71 13.63
C ASP A 135 -19.16 -15.41 12.25
N ILE A 136 -19.04 -16.44 11.41
CA ILE A 136 -18.54 -16.30 10.03
C ILE A 136 -19.54 -15.56 9.14
N ASN A 137 -20.84 -15.83 9.29
CA ASN A 137 -21.88 -15.08 8.55
C ASN A 137 -21.85 -13.58 8.89
N ALA A 138 -21.79 -13.26 10.18
CA ALA A 138 -21.71 -11.89 10.65
C ALA A 138 -20.41 -11.19 10.18
N LEU A 139 -19.28 -11.92 10.25
CA LEU A 139 -17.98 -11.44 9.78
C LEU A 139 -18.00 -11.16 8.27
N ALA A 140 -18.61 -12.05 7.46
CA ALA A 140 -18.74 -11.88 6.02
C ALA A 140 -19.49 -10.60 5.66
N LYS A 141 -20.67 -10.41 6.24
CA LYS A 141 -21.48 -9.20 6.01
C LYS A 141 -20.78 -7.93 6.50
N THR A 142 -20.11 -8.01 7.65
CA THR A 142 -19.32 -6.89 8.19
C THR A 142 -18.14 -6.55 7.28
N ALA A 143 -17.39 -7.56 6.80
CA ALA A 143 -16.27 -7.36 5.89
C ALA A 143 -16.73 -6.70 4.58
N LEU A 144 -17.81 -7.19 3.97
CA LEU A 144 -18.37 -6.60 2.77
C LEU A 144 -18.77 -5.13 2.99
N MET A 145 -19.49 -4.82 4.07
CA MET A 145 -19.89 -3.44 4.40
C MET A 145 -18.67 -2.53 4.62
N LYS A 146 -17.67 -3.00 5.35
CA LYS A 146 -16.43 -2.23 5.59
C LYS A 146 -15.62 -2.00 4.31
N LEU A 147 -15.74 -2.90 3.34
CA LEU A 147 -15.17 -2.77 2.01
C LEU A 147 -16.09 -1.99 1.05
N GLY A 148 -17.18 -1.40 1.52
CA GLY A 148 -18.09 -0.57 0.72
C GLY A 148 -18.97 -1.37 -0.25
N ILE A 149 -19.31 -2.60 0.11
CA ILE A 149 -20.26 -3.46 -0.61
C ILE A 149 -21.48 -3.68 0.29
N ASP A 150 -22.58 -3.04 -0.01
CA ASP A 150 -23.84 -3.08 0.76
C ASP A 150 -24.95 -3.89 0.07
N MET A 151 -24.78 -4.21 -1.21
CA MET A 151 -25.75 -4.98 -2.03
C MET A 151 -25.36 -6.46 -2.09
N PHE A 152 -25.74 -7.25 -1.08
CA PHE A 152 -25.32 -8.65 -0.94
C PHE A 152 -25.97 -9.59 -1.98
N ASP A 153 -27.17 -9.26 -2.47
CA ASP A 153 -27.92 -10.05 -3.45
C ASP A 153 -27.64 -9.66 -4.91
N GLN A 154 -26.78 -8.66 -5.13
CA GLN A 154 -26.40 -8.25 -6.48
C GLN A 154 -25.50 -9.32 -7.14
N SER A 155 -25.69 -9.56 -8.44
CA SER A 155 -24.84 -10.47 -9.21
C SER A 155 -23.41 -9.91 -9.34
N ILE A 156 -22.41 -10.79 -9.26
CA ILE A 156 -21.01 -10.45 -9.49
C ILE A 156 -20.78 -9.84 -10.88
N GLY A 157 -21.53 -10.32 -11.89
CA GLY A 157 -21.44 -9.81 -13.26
C GLY A 157 -21.76 -8.31 -13.40
N GLU A 158 -22.58 -7.75 -12.51
CA GLU A 158 -22.97 -6.34 -12.50
C GLU A 158 -21.98 -5.42 -11.77
N LEU A 159 -21.01 -5.99 -11.05
CA LEU A 159 -20.04 -5.23 -10.27
C LEU A 159 -18.91 -4.67 -11.14
N SER A 160 -18.41 -3.50 -10.76
CA SER A 160 -17.16 -2.96 -11.31
C SER A 160 -15.96 -3.83 -10.93
N GLY A 161 -14.86 -3.74 -11.69
CA GLY A 161 -13.63 -4.49 -11.40
C GLY A 161 -13.10 -4.25 -9.98
N GLY A 162 -13.16 -3.02 -9.49
CA GLY A 162 -12.75 -2.69 -8.11
C GLY A 162 -13.68 -3.29 -7.05
N GLN A 163 -15.00 -3.35 -7.31
CA GLN A 163 -15.93 -4.02 -6.42
C GLN A 163 -15.71 -5.54 -6.39
N ARG A 164 -15.47 -6.16 -7.55
CA ARG A 164 -15.13 -7.59 -7.63
C ARG A 164 -13.88 -7.93 -6.81
N LYS A 165 -12.82 -7.12 -6.89
CA LYS A 165 -11.60 -7.30 -6.06
C LYS A 165 -11.88 -7.19 -4.58
N ARG A 166 -12.75 -6.28 -4.16
CA ARG A 166 -13.15 -6.14 -2.75
C ARG A 166 -13.98 -7.34 -2.26
N VAL A 167 -14.83 -7.92 -3.10
CA VAL A 167 -15.53 -9.18 -2.78
C VAL A 167 -14.55 -10.35 -2.66
N ALA A 168 -13.54 -10.44 -3.56
CA ALA A 168 -12.49 -11.45 -3.46
C ALA A 168 -11.69 -11.34 -2.16
N LEU A 169 -11.36 -10.10 -1.76
CA LEU A 169 -10.68 -9.84 -0.49
C LEU A 169 -11.54 -10.28 0.69
N ALA A 170 -12.84 -9.93 0.72
CA ALA A 170 -13.75 -10.41 1.76
C ALA A 170 -13.79 -11.93 1.84
N LYS A 171 -13.87 -12.63 0.69
CA LYS A 171 -13.81 -14.09 0.62
C LYS A 171 -12.52 -14.62 1.23
N ALA A 172 -11.36 -14.09 0.84
CA ALA A 172 -10.05 -14.55 1.33
C ALA A 172 -9.87 -14.35 2.84
N LEU A 173 -10.48 -13.31 3.43
CA LEU A 173 -10.42 -13.05 4.87
C LEU A 173 -11.36 -13.94 5.71
N ILE A 174 -12.38 -14.52 5.08
CA ILE A 174 -13.39 -15.34 5.77
C ILE A 174 -13.06 -16.82 5.65
N GLU A 175 -12.38 -17.21 4.60
CA GLU A 175 -11.99 -18.60 4.36
C GLU A 175 -10.95 -19.05 5.42
N PRO A 176 -11.23 -20.11 6.21
CA PRO A 176 -10.26 -20.62 7.14
C PRO A 176 -9.01 -21.12 6.41
N ALA A 177 -7.84 -20.61 6.78
CA ALA A 177 -6.58 -21.01 6.17
C ALA A 177 -5.42 -20.94 7.16
N ASP A 178 -4.44 -21.85 6.99
CA ASP A 178 -3.16 -21.81 7.70
C ASP A 178 -2.23 -20.73 7.12
N LEU A 179 -2.31 -20.51 5.80
CA LEU A 179 -1.57 -19.48 5.07
C LEU A 179 -2.49 -18.69 4.17
N ILE A 180 -2.41 -17.36 4.28
CA ILE A 180 -3.13 -16.44 3.44
C ILE A 180 -2.13 -15.71 2.54
N LEU A 181 -2.31 -15.84 1.23
CA LEU A 181 -1.55 -15.14 0.20
C LEU A 181 -2.38 -13.98 -0.34
N LEU A 182 -1.86 -12.75 -0.25
CA LEU A 182 -2.58 -11.54 -0.68
C LEU A 182 -1.76 -10.79 -1.73
N ASP A 183 -2.21 -10.78 -2.99
CA ASP A 183 -1.56 -10.03 -4.07
C ASP A 183 -2.25 -8.68 -4.26
N GLU A 184 -1.59 -7.59 -3.83
CA GLU A 184 -2.05 -6.20 -3.85
C GLU A 184 -3.41 -5.98 -3.16
N PRO A 185 -3.59 -6.38 -1.89
CA PRO A 185 -4.88 -6.30 -1.19
C PRO A 185 -5.35 -4.86 -0.93
N THR A 186 -4.44 -3.89 -0.93
CA THR A 186 -4.76 -2.47 -0.69
C THR A 186 -5.20 -1.72 -1.95
N ASN A 187 -5.01 -2.30 -3.15
CA ASN A 187 -5.43 -1.69 -4.40
C ASN A 187 -6.96 -1.51 -4.45
N HIS A 188 -7.40 -0.33 -4.86
CA HIS A 188 -8.81 0.07 -4.95
C HIS A 188 -9.54 0.18 -3.60
N LEU A 189 -8.82 0.16 -2.47
CA LEU A 189 -9.36 0.49 -1.16
C LEU A 189 -9.18 1.98 -0.87
N ASP A 190 -10.13 2.56 -0.18
CA ASP A 190 -9.95 3.87 0.44
C ASP A 190 -9.20 3.75 1.79
N ALA A 191 -8.85 4.87 2.37
CA ALA A 191 -8.06 4.91 3.61
C ALA A 191 -8.76 4.17 4.77
N ILE A 192 -10.10 4.23 4.85
CA ILE A 192 -10.88 3.61 5.93
C ILE A 192 -10.92 2.10 5.77
N SER A 193 -11.18 1.63 4.56
CA SER A 193 -11.16 0.19 4.25
C SER A 193 -9.77 -0.41 4.44
N THR A 194 -8.71 0.35 4.13
CA THR A 194 -7.32 -0.06 4.35
C THR A 194 -7.00 -0.18 5.85
N GLU A 195 -7.42 0.79 6.66
CA GLU A 195 -7.23 0.76 8.12
C GLU A 195 -7.98 -0.41 8.76
N TRP A 196 -9.23 -0.63 8.37
CA TRP A 196 -9.98 -1.80 8.81
C TRP A 196 -9.30 -3.13 8.41
N LEU A 197 -8.75 -3.21 7.19
CA LEU A 197 -8.00 -4.38 6.72
C LEU A 197 -6.76 -4.62 7.60
N GLN A 198 -5.99 -3.58 7.91
CA GLN A 198 -4.83 -3.65 8.80
C GLN A 198 -5.22 -4.23 10.16
N GLU A 199 -6.25 -3.67 10.80
CA GLU A 199 -6.74 -4.17 12.10
C GLU A 199 -7.20 -5.62 12.04
N THR A 200 -7.87 -6.01 10.95
CA THR A 200 -8.34 -7.39 10.75
C THR A 200 -7.17 -8.36 10.64
N LEU A 201 -6.16 -8.05 9.81
CA LEU A 201 -4.98 -8.90 9.63
C LEU A 201 -4.12 -8.99 10.91
N LEU A 202 -4.06 -7.91 11.71
CA LEU A 202 -3.34 -7.94 12.99
C LEU A 202 -3.97 -8.89 14.03
N ARG A 203 -5.28 -9.15 13.93
CA ARG A 203 -6.02 -10.06 14.84
C ARG A 203 -5.98 -11.52 14.41
N MET A 204 -5.62 -11.79 13.15
CA MET A 204 -5.57 -13.15 12.61
C MET A 204 -4.28 -13.87 13.04
N ASN A 205 -4.39 -15.17 13.33
CA ASN A 205 -3.26 -16.03 13.71
C ASN A 205 -2.68 -16.85 12.56
N SER A 206 -3.28 -16.79 11.37
CA SER A 206 -2.78 -17.45 10.17
C SER A 206 -1.42 -16.86 9.77
N ALA A 207 -0.56 -17.66 9.14
CA ALA A 207 0.61 -17.13 8.45
C ALA A 207 0.14 -16.32 7.24
N MET A 208 0.84 -15.24 6.92
CA MET A 208 0.48 -14.36 5.81
C MET A 208 1.71 -14.03 4.97
N LEU A 209 1.53 -14.08 3.65
CA LEU A 209 2.48 -13.54 2.69
C LEU A 209 1.72 -12.57 1.78
N PHE A 210 2.13 -11.32 1.75
CA PHE A 210 1.42 -10.32 0.95
C PHE A 210 2.36 -9.45 0.13
N VAL A 211 1.93 -9.13 -1.08
CA VAL A 211 2.55 -8.14 -1.95
C VAL A 211 1.74 -6.87 -1.86
N THR A 212 2.37 -5.75 -1.58
CA THR A 212 1.74 -4.43 -1.68
C THR A 212 2.77 -3.36 -1.95
N HIS A 213 2.32 -2.29 -2.58
CA HIS A 213 3.11 -1.06 -2.76
C HIS A 213 2.78 0.00 -1.72
N ASP A 214 1.79 -0.25 -0.85
CA ASP A 214 1.43 0.61 0.28
C ASP A 214 2.45 0.44 1.43
N ARG A 215 3.30 1.44 1.60
CA ARG A 215 4.39 1.43 2.58
C ARG A 215 3.89 1.55 4.01
N TYR A 216 2.79 2.29 4.25
CA TYR A 216 2.17 2.36 5.57
C TYR A 216 1.55 1.03 5.96
N PHE A 217 0.92 0.36 5.00
CA PHE A 217 0.41 -0.99 5.23
C PHE A 217 1.53 -1.97 5.56
N LEU A 218 2.64 -1.94 4.78
CA LEU A 218 3.84 -2.73 5.08
C LEU A 218 4.37 -2.45 6.48
N ASP A 219 4.48 -1.17 6.85
CA ASP A 219 5.01 -0.76 8.15
C ASP A 219 4.12 -1.20 9.32
N ALA A 220 2.79 -1.07 9.17
CA ALA A 220 1.82 -1.40 10.21
C ALA A 220 1.61 -2.91 10.42
N VAL A 221 1.70 -3.71 9.34
CA VAL A 221 1.28 -5.13 9.38
C VAL A 221 2.46 -6.09 9.43
N SER A 222 3.60 -5.75 8.77
CA SER A 222 4.71 -6.71 8.60
C SER A 222 5.42 -7.04 9.90
N THR A 223 5.70 -8.34 10.09
CA THR A 223 6.69 -8.84 11.06
C THR A 223 8.03 -9.15 10.40
N HIS A 224 7.99 -9.42 9.09
CA HIS A 224 9.16 -9.71 8.25
C HIS A 224 8.94 -9.09 6.87
N ILE A 225 10.03 -8.75 6.19
CA ILE A 225 10.00 -8.36 4.78
C ILE A 225 10.94 -9.27 3.99
N PHE A 226 10.39 -9.88 2.94
CA PHE A 226 11.14 -10.64 1.94
C PHE A 226 11.36 -9.76 0.72
N GLU A 227 12.62 -9.53 0.35
CA GLU A 227 12.99 -8.76 -0.84
C GLU A 227 13.53 -9.70 -1.92
N ILE A 228 12.89 -9.70 -3.10
CA ILE A 228 13.44 -10.37 -4.28
C ILE A 228 14.30 -9.36 -5.05
N ALA A 229 15.61 -9.56 -5.02
CA ALA A 229 16.58 -8.77 -5.75
C ALA A 229 17.70 -9.68 -6.29
N ASP A 230 18.21 -9.38 -7.47
CA ASP A 230 19.31 -10.13 -8.11
C ASP A 230 19.09 -11.66 -8.17
N GLN A 231 17.83 -12.07 -8.45
CA GLN A 231 17.40 -13.48 -8.51
C GLN A 231 17.50 -14.23 -7.17
N THR A 232 17.75 -13.55 -6.07
CA THR A 232 17.84 -14.09 -4.72
C THR A 232 16.77 -13.47 -3.82
N MET A 233 16.54 -14.06 -2.64
CA MET A 233 15.65 -13.52 -1.63
C MET A 233 16.45 -13.09 -0.41
N TYR A 234 16.23 -11.86 0.01
CA TYR A 234 16.77 -11.31 1.27
C TYR A 234 15.64 -11.23 2.30
N THR A 235 15.94 -11.70 3.51
CA THR A 235 14.98 -11.68 4.62
C THR A 235 15.37 -10.58 5.60
N HIS A 236 14.43 -9.66 5.86
CA HIS A 236 14.56 -8.59 6.83
C HIS A 236 13.55 -8.81 7.94
N LYS A 237 14.01 -8.82 9.19
CA LYS A 237 13.11 -8.88 10.36
C LYS A 237 12.65 -7.46 10.69
N GLY A 238 11.40 -7.34 11.08
CA GLY A 238 10.79 -6.08 11.44
C GLY A 238 9.86 -5.52 10.35
N ASN A 239 9.55 -4.24 10.47
CA ASN A 239 8.64 -3.51 9.60
C ASN A 239 9.35 -2.88 8.38
N TYR A 240 8.64 -2.01 7.66
CA TYR A 240 9.18 -1.35 6.49
C TYR A 240 10.30 -0.35 6.83
N GLY A 241 10.23 0.33 7.98
CA GLY A 241 11.30 1.20 8.48
C GLY A 241 12.60 0.42 8.72
N ASP A 242 12.53 -0.71 9.42
CA ASP A 242 13.67 -1.60 9.66
C ASP A 242 14.28 -2.13 8.34
N TYR A 243 13.43 -2.44 7.36
CA TYR A 243 13.88 -2.84 6.02
C TYR A 243 14.71 -1.75 5.34
N LEU A 244 14.26 -0.50 5.37
CA LEU A 244 14.98 0.63 4.76
C LEU A 244 16.37 0.81 5.38
N GLU A 245 16.48 0.74 6.68
CA GLU A 245 17.77 0.83 7.39
C GLU A 245 18.71 -0.32 7.02
N ASN A 246 18.20 -1.55 7.05
CA ASN A 246 18.96 -2.74 6.68
C ASN A 246 19.42 -2.72 5.21
N ARG A 247 18.57 -2.23 4.32
CA ARG A 247 18.89 -2.06 2.91
C ARG A 247 19.97 -1.02 2.71
N ALA A 248 19.86 0.16 3.35
CA ALA A 248 20.86 1.22 3.27
C ALA A 248 22.23 0.73 3.76
N MET A 249 22.28 0.02 4.90
CA MET A 249 23.50 -0.63 5.38
C MET A 249 24.10 -1.62 4.37
N ARG A 250 23.27 -2.45 3.75
CA ARG A 250 23.71 -3.43 2.75
C ARG A 250 24.31 -2.73 1.52
N GLU A 251 23.64 -1.69 1.02
CA GLU A 251 24.09 -0.90 -0.13
C GLU A 251 25.41 -0.18 0.18
N GLU A 252 25.55 0.40 1.38
CA GLU A 252 26.82 1.02 1.83
C GLU A 252 27.96 0.01 1.92
N MET A 253 27.71 -1.16 2.50
CA MET A 253 28.70 -2.24 2.56
C MET A 253 29.10 -2.74 1.16
N ALA A 254 28.14 -2.87 0.26
CA ALA A 254 28.39 -3.25 -1.13
C ALA A 254 29.24 -2.18 -1.85
N ALA A 255 28.89 -0.90 -1.72
CA ALA A 255 29.65 0.22 -2.30
C ALA A 255 31.10 0.29 -1.75
N ALA A 256 31.26 0.12 -0.43
CA ALA A 256 32.60 0.08 0.19
C ALA A 256 33.43 -1.13 -0.31
N SER A 257 32.77 -2.29 -0.51
CA SER A 257 33.38 -3.50 -1.05
C SER A 257 33.80 -3.31 -2.49
N GLN A 258 32.92 -2.69 -3.30
CA GLN A 258 33.15 -2.34 -4.69
C GLN A 258 34.35 -1.38 -4.83
N GLN A 259 34.42 -0.34 -4.02
CA GLN A 259 35.53 0.60 -4.03
C GLN A 259 36.87 -0.08 -3.70
N LYS A 260 36.86 -1.04 -2.78
CA LYS A 260 38.05 -1.86 -2.46
C LYS A 260 38.44 -2.73 -3.68
N LEU A 261 37.45 -3.32 -4.35
CA LEU A 261 37.67 -4.16 -5.54
C LEU A 261 38.25 -3.34 -6.68
N GLU A 262 37.71 -2.15 -6.98
CA GLU A 262 38.23 -1.23 -7.99
C GLU A 262 39.66 -0.75 -7.67
N ASN A 263 39.94 -0.38 -6.43
CA ASN A 263 41.26 0.01 -6.02
C ASN A 263 42.26 -1.14 -6.22
N ARG A 264 41.84 -2.36 -5.91
CA ARG A 264 42.64 -3.57 -6.16
C ARG A 264 42.81 -3.80 -7.65
N PHE A 265 41.75 -3.69 -8.46
CA PHE A 265 41.82 -3.77 -9.91
C PHE A 265 42.80 -2.75 -10.52
N ARG A 266 42.69 -1.47 -10.10
CA ARG A 266 43.61 -0.40 -10.54
C ARG A 266 45.07 -0.70 -10.16
N SER A 267 45.32 -1.27 -9.00
CA SER A 267 46.66 -1.66 -8.56
C SER A 267 47.22 -2.83 -9.35
N GLU A 268 46.42 -3.86 -9.61
CA GLU A 268 46.81 -5.01 -10.43
C GLU A 268 47.00 -4.62 -11.91
N LEU A 269 46.17 -3.71 -12.45
CA LEU A 269 46.31 -3.17 -13.80
C LEU A 269 47.62 -2.40 -13.95
N LYS A 270 47.98 -1.57 -12.95
CA LYS A 270 49.29 -0.88 -12.95
C LYS A 270 50.44 -1.87 -12.94
N TRP A 271 50.33 -2.97 -12.21
CA TRP A 271 51.36 -4.01 -12.17
C TRP A 271 51.47 -4.76 -13.52
N ILE A 272 50.39 -5.12 -14.18
CA ILE A 272 50.38 -5.74 -15.50
C ILE A 272 51.02 -4.82 -16.56
N ARG A 273 50.64 -3.52 -16.57
CA ARG A 273 51.17 -2.51 -17.50
C ARG A 273 52.68 -2.28 -17.36
N ARG A 274 53.27 -2.57 -16.19
CA ARG A 274 54.73 -2.50 -15.96
C ARG A 274 55.52 -3.68 -16.56
N GLY A 275 54.90 -4.52 -17.37
CA GLY A 275 55.56 -5.57 -18.11
C GLY A 275 55.82 -6.86 -17.31
N ALA A 276 54.81 -7.35 -16.60
CA ALA A 276 54.85 -8.64 -15.93
C ALA A 276 55.13 -9.78 -16.92
N LYS A 277 56.38 -10.27 -16.97
CA LYS A 277 56.77 -11.43 -17.80
C LYS A 277 56.25 -12.70 -17.11
N ALA A 278 55.27 -13.39 -17.74
CA ALA A 278 54.64 -14.62 -17.22
C ALA A 278 55.58 -15.85 -17.24
N ARG A 279 56.71 -15.79 -16.55
CA ARG A 279 57.70 -16.89 -16.49
C ARG A 279 57.63 -17.78 -15.25
N SER A 280 56.79 -17.43 -14.25
CA SER A 280 56.68 -18.24 -13.04
C SER A 280 55.22 -18.60 -12.72
N THR A 281 54.99 -19.73 -12.05
CA THR A 281 53.66 -20.22 -11.64
C THR A 281 52.90 -19.21 -10.79
N LYS A 282 53.57 -18.45 -9.91
CA LYS A 282 52.98 -17.38 -9.09
C LYS A 282 52.47 -16.22 -9.94
N GLN A 283 53.10 -15.91 -11.05
CA GLN A 283 52.66 -14.84 -11.98
C GLN A 283 51.45 -15.27 -12.80
N LYS A 284 51.35 -16.54 -13.24
CA LYS A 284 50.16 -17.08 -13.89
C LYS A 284 48.93 -17.02 -12.98
N ALA A 285 49.07 -17.45 -11.74
CA ALA A 285 47.96 -17.39 -10.75
C ALA A 285 47.50 -15.94 -10.44
N ARG A 286 48.43 -14.95 -10.55
CA ARG A 286 48.06 -13.55 -10.35
C ARG A 286 47.33 -12.95 -11.55
N ILE A 287 47.69 -13.36 -12.76
CA ILE A 287 46.99 -12.99 -13.99
C ILE A 287 45.56 -13.59 -14.00
N GLN A 288 45.41 -14.85 -13.62
CA GLN A 288 44.08 -15.47 -13.49
C GLN A 288 43.17 -14.70 -12.47
N ARG A 289 43.72 -14.34 -11.30
CA ARG A 289 43.01 -13.50 -10.33
C ARG A 289 42.64 -12.11 -10.85
N PHE A 290 43.48 -11.53 -11.71
CA PHE A 290 43.20 -10.25 -12.37
C PHE A 290 42.03 -10.40 -13.35
N ASP A 291 41.96 -11.48 -14.12
CA ASP A 291 40.84 -11.73 -15.02
C ASP A 291 39.55 -11.94 -14.26
N GLU A 292 39.56 -12.66 -13.12
CA GLU A 292 38.42 -12.80 -12.22
C GLU A 292 37.95 -11.44 -11.61
N ILE A 293 38.89 -10.60 -11.16
CA ILE A 293 38.60 -9.25 -10.64
C ILE A 293 38.03 -8.37 -11.76
N LYS A 294 38.57 -8.48 -13.00
CA LYS A 294 38.08 -7.72 -14.13
C LYS A 294 36.66 -8.07 -14.52
N GLU A 295 36.30 -9.36 -14.53
CA GLU A 295 34.95 -9.82 -14.78
C GLU A 295 33.98 -9.32 -13.72
N ASN A 296 34.37 -9.35 -12.43
CA ASN A 296 33.54 -8.88 -11.32
C ASN A 296 33.34 -7.36 -11.38
N VAL A 297 34.37 -6.57 -11.64
CA VAL A 297 34.27 -5.11 -11.81
C VAL A 297 33.42 -4.71 -13.02
N GLN A 298 33.43 -5.49 -14.10
CA GLN A 298 32.60 -5.22 -15.28
C GLN A 298 31.13 -5.53 -15.09
N LYS A 299 30.78 -6.52 -14.25
CA LYS A 299 29.40 -6.89 -13.96
C LYS A 299 28.68 -5.86 -13.09
N GLU A 300 29.40 -5.10 -12.27
CA GLU A 300 28.82 -4.22 -11.24
C GLU A 300 28.81 -2.72 -11.61
N ASN A 301 29.49 -2.31 -12.70
CA ASN A 301 29.54 -0.89 -13.12
C ASN A 301 28.20 -0.33 -13.69
N ASP A 302 27.12 -1.12 -13.72
CA ASP A 302 25.81 -0.70 -14.26
C ASP A 302 24.94 0.07 -13.25
N HIS A 303 25.39 0.29 -12.00
CA HIS A 303 24.56 0.86 -10.92
C HIS A 303 25.06 2.19 -10.33
N THR A 304 25.47 3.16 -11.14
CA THR A 304 25.83 4.48 -10.61
C THR A 304 24.60 5.38 -10.52
N SER A 305 24.14 5.65 -9.31
CA SER A 305 23.12 6.66 -9.01
C SER A 305 23.67 8.07 -9.27
N LEU A 306 23.18 8.74 -10.28
CA LEU A 306 23.42 10.15 -10.55
C LEU A 306 22.19 10.96 -10.11
N GLU A 307 22.35 11.97 -9.29
CA GLU A 307 21.27 12.86 -8.84
C GLU A 307 20.60 13.57 -10.02
N LEU A 308 19.27 13.58 -10.03
CA LEU A 308 18.44 14.28 -11.01
C LEU A 308 18.20 15.71 -10.52
N SER A 309 18.80 16.69 -11.18
CA SER A 309 18.41 18.08 -11.02
C SER A 309 18.00 18.66 -12.39
N MET A 310 16.84 19.34 -12.44
CA MET A 310 16.29 19.92 -13.68
C MET A 310 16.52 21.41 -13.75
N GLN A 311 16.78 21.93 -14.96
CA GLN A 311 16.62 23.36 -15.22
C GLN A 311 15.13 23.68 -15.41
N SER A 312 14.60 24.65 -14.65
CA SER A 312 13.28 25.18 -14.92
C SER A 312 13.34 26.23 -16.04
N GLN A 313 12.41 26.14 -16.97
CA GLN A 313 12.04 27.32 -17.75
C GLN A 313 11.47 28.36 -16.78
N ARG A 314 11.80 29.65 -16.99
CA ARG A 314 11.32 30.76 -16.13
C ARG A 314 9.80 30.74 -16.04
N LEU A 315 9.29 30.39 -14.86
CA LEU A 315 7.87 30.50 -14.52
C LEU A 315 7.54 31.97 -14.19
N GLY A 316 6.42 32.47 -14.73
CA GLY A 316 5.84 33.72 -14.29
C GLY A 316 5.38 33.64 -12.83
N LYS A 317 5.11 34.82 -12.21
CA LYS A 317 4.60 34.85 -10.82
C LYS A 317 3.20 34.23 -10.66
N LYS A 318 2.35 34.29 -11.69
CA LYS A 318 1.02 33.67 -11.76
C LYS A 318 1.09 32.58 -12.83
N ILE A 319 0.76 31.35 -12.45
CA ILE A 319 0.83 30.19 -13.35
C ILE A 319 -0.57 29.83 -13.82
N ILE A 320 -1.49 29.53 -12.88
CA ILE A 320 -2.92 29.34 -13.13
C ILE A 320 -3.67 30.03 -12.00
N GLU A 321 -4.67 30.84 -12.37
CA GLU A 321 -5.57 31.50 -11.44
C GLU A 321 -7.00 31.06 -11.71
N GLY A 322 -7.69 30.61 -10.68
CA GLY A 322 -9.11 30.26 -10.72
C GLY A 322 -9.91 31.21 -9.83
N GLU A 323 -10.94 31.85 -10.40
CA GLU A 323 -11.85 32.72 -9.69
C GLU A 323 -13.26 32.13 -9.69
N ASN A 324 -13.81 31.84 -8.50
CA ASN A 324 -15.14 31.29 -8.26
C ASN A 324 -15.44 30.07 -9.13
N VAL A 325 -14.47 29.17 -9.24
CA VAL A 325 -14.53 28.00 -10.13
C VAL A 325 -15.52 26.98 -9.61
N GLY A 326 -16.46 26.56 -10.48
CA GLY A 326 -17.43 25.51 -10.19
C GLY A 326 -17.58 24.54 -11.34
N MET A 327 -17.98 23.30 -11.02
CA MET A 327 -18.19 22.24 -11.99
C MET A 327 -19.43 21.41 -11.66
N SER A 328 -20.29 21.23 -12.69
CA SER A 328 -21.50 20.41 -12.61
C SER A 328 -21.67 19.58 -13.89
N PHE A 329 -22.25 18.39 -13.76
CA PHE A 329 -22.63 17.52 -14.88
C PHE A 329 -24.15 17.32 -14.85
N GLY A 330 -24.88 18.01 -15.73
CA GLY A 330 -26.33 18.05 -15.67
C GLY A 330 -26.80 18.59 -14.32
N ASP A 331 -27.66 17.85 -13.63
CA ASP A 331 -28.17 18.25 -12.31
C ASP A 331 -27.21 17.91 -11.15
N LYS A 332 -26.12 17.18 -11.41
CA LYS A 332 -25.15 16.81 -10.36
C LYS A 332 -24.07 17.86 -10.24
N GLN A 333 -24.12 18.63 -9.17
CA GLN A 333 -23.07 19.55 -8.76
C GLN A 333 -21.90 18.77 -8.15
N ILE A 334 -20.68 19.02 -8.62
CA ILE A 334 -19.46 18.38 -8.11
C ILE A 334 -18.81 19.28 -7.06
N PHE A 335 -18.53 20.53 -7.41
CA PHE A 335 -18.04 21.56 -6.49
C PHE A 335 -18.36 22.96 -7.01
N THR A 336 -18.35 23.96 -6.12
CA THR A 336 -18.60 25.36 -6.45
C THR A 336 -17.73 26.29 -5.64
N GLY A 337 -17.53 27.50 -6.18
CA GLY A 337 -16.97 28.62 -5.44
C GLY A 337 -15.52 28.43 -5.01
N PHE A 338 -14.70 27.79 -5.84
CA PHE A 338 -13.31 27.52 -5.50
C PHE A 338 -12.39 28.60 -6.11
N ASP A 339 -11.74 29.36 -5.23
CA ASP A 339 -10.71 30.36 -5.60
C ASP A 339 -9.33 29.77 -5.32
N PHE A 340 -8.43 29.85 -6.29
CA PHE A 340 -7.06 29.37 -6.11
C PHE A 340 -6.06 30.09 -7.01
N LEU A 341 -4.80 30.10 -6.57
CA LEU A 341 -3.68 30.62 -7.33
C LEU A 341 -2.51 29.64 -7.23
N LEU A 342 -2.10 29.07 -8.38
CA LEU A 342 -0.92 28.21 -8.46
C LEU A 342 0.34 29.05 -8.71
N GLN A 343 1.35 28.81 -7.89
CA GLN A 343 2.65 29.48 -7.94
C GLN A 343 3.78 28.47 -8.14
N GLY A 344 4.93 28.94 -8.65
CA GLY A 344 6.09 28.08 -8.82
C GLY A 344 6.54 27.47 -7.49
N GLY A 345 6.74 26.15 -7.50
CA GLY A 345 7.12 25.38 -6.32
C GLY A 345 5.95 24.84 -5.49
N ASP A 346 4.69 25.15 -5.85
CA ASP A 346 3.56 24.55 -5.15
C ASP A 346 3.55 23.02 -5.29
N ARG A 347 3.27 22.36 -4.16
CA ARG A 347 3.15 20.91 -4.01
C ARG A 347 1.81 20.62 -3.35
N ILE A 348 0.83 20.22 -4.14
CA ILE A 348 -0.57 20.12 -3.68
C ILE A 348 -1.06 18.68 -3.82
N GLY A 349 -1.50 18.10 -2.70
CA GLY A 349 -2.22 16.83 -2.66
C GLY A 349 -3.72 17.06 -2.74
N ILE A 350 -4.42 16.38 -3.65
CA ILE A 350 -5.89 16.42 -3.73
C ILE A 350 -6.44 15.17 -3.07
N VAL A 351 -7.19 15.34 -1.99
CA VAL A 351 -7.67 14.26 -1.14
C VAL A 351 -9.19 14.32 -0.95
N GLY A 352 -9.82 13.17 -0.71
CA GLY A 352 -11.25 13.05 -0.50
C GLY A 352 -11.79 11.69 -0.90
N PRO A 353 -13.08 11.40 -0.62
CA PRO A 353 -13.70 10.11 -0.93
C PRO A 353 -13.74 9.82 -2.44
N ASN A 354 -13.95 8.56 -2.78
CA ASN A 354 -14.11 8.16 -4.18
C ASN A 354 -15.39 8.78 -4.76
N GLY A 355 -15.29 9.29 -6.00
CA GLY A 355 -16.42 9.99 -6.65
C GLY A 355 -16.64 11.44 -6.20
N ALA A 356 -15.79 12.01 -5.34
CA ALA A 356 -15.87 13.40 -4.87
C ALA A 356 -15.41 14.47 -5.89
N GLY A 357 -15.04 14.06 -7.10
CA GLY A 357 -14.65 14.99 -8.17
C GLY A 357 -13.15 15.30 -8.26
N LYS A 358 -12.27 14.52 -7.60
CA LYS A 358 -10.81 14.72 -7.65
C LYS A 358 -10.26 14.75 -9.08
N SER A 359 -10.50 13.70 -9.85
CA SER A 359 -10.06 13.63 -11.28
C SER A 359 -10.76 14.65 -12.17
N THR A 360 -11.99 15.08 -11.82
CA THR A 360 -12.70 16.16 -12.53
C THR A 360 -11.97 17.48 -12.33
N LEU A 361 -11.54 17.79 -11.10
CA LEU A 361 -10.74 18.98 -10.79
C LEU A 361 -9.42 18.97 -11.55
N MET A 362 -8.73 17.82 -11.61
CA MET A 362 -7.49 17.67 -12.38
C MET A 362 -7.70 17.96 -13.87
N LYS A 363 -8.74 17.37 -14.48
CA LYS A 363 -9.08 17.58 -15.90
C LYS A 363 -9.46 19.04 -16.21
N LEU A 364 -10.13 19.69 -15.26
CA LEU A 364 -10.46 21.11 -15.38
C LEU A 364 -9.18 21.97 -15.35
N ILE A 365 -8.24 21.70 -14.44
CA ILE A 365 -6.95 22.40 -14.38
C ILE A 365 -6.08 22.07 -15.60
N ALA A 366 -6.19 20.86 -16.14
CA ALA A 366 -5.53 20.46 -17.40
C ALA A 366 -6.07 21.20 -18.63
N GLY A 367 -7.24 21.88 -18.51
CA GLY A 367 -7.93 22.50 -19.63
C GLY A 367 -8.72 21.52 -20.52
N GLU A 368 -8.94 20.28 -20.05
CA GLU A 368 -9.74 19.28 -20.75
C GLU A 368 -11.26 19.56 -20.58
N TYR A 369 -11.64 20.23 -19.49
CA TYR A 369 -12.99 20.69 -19.22
C TYR A 369 -13.02 22.22 -19.03
N GLU A 370 -14.10 22.85 -19.48
CA GLU A 370 -14.40 24.23 -19.15
C GLU A 370 -15.18 24.30 -17.83
N PRO A 371 -14.90 25.27 -16.95
CA PRO A 371 -15.67 25.43 -15.73
C PRO A 371 -17.12 25.81 -16.04
N THR A 372 -18.07 25.23 -15.27
CA THR A 372 -19.50 25.58 -15.40
C THR A 372 -19.78 26.96 -14.81
N GLU A 373 -19.01 27.36 -13.78
CA GLU A 373 -19.07 28.65 -13.10
C GLU A 373 -17.65 29.19 -12.90
N GLY A 374 -17.50 30.50 -12.90
CA GLY A 374 -16.22 31.17 -12.67
C GLY A 374 -15.31 31.24 -13.91
N LYS A 375 -14.03 31.48 -13.69
CA LYS A 375 -13.02 31.61 -14.76
C LYS A 375 -11.72 30.95 -14.37
N LEU A 376 -11.01 30.44 -15.40
CA LEU A 376 -9.64 29.91 -15.30
C LEU A 376 -8.74 30.74 -16.23
N GLU A 377 -7.68 31.30 -15.68
CA GLU A 377 -6.68 32.04 -16.44
C GLU A 377 -5.33 31.32 -16.39
N TYR A 378 -4.75 31.09 -17.57
CA TYR A 378 -3.45 30.41 -17.70
C TYR A 378 -2.37 31.42 -18.06
N GLY A 379 -1.23 31.32 -17.40
CA GLY A 379 -0.03 32.08 -17.78
C GLY A 379 0.46 31.68 -19.18
N SER A 380 1.02 32.64 -19.92
CA SER A 380 1.46 32.44 -21.32
C SER A 380 2.57 31.40 -21.51
N THR A 381 3.26 31.00 -20.44
CA THR A 381 4.39 30.04 -20.47
C THR A 381 4.00 28.68 -19.89
N VAL A 382 2.72 28.44 -19.61
CA VAL A 382 2.23 27.21 -19.00
C VAL A 382 2.38 26.04 -19.96
N LYS A 383 3.04 24.97 -19.48
CA LYS A 383 3.18 23.69 -20.14
C LYS A 383 2.82 22.58 -19.16
N ILE A 384 1.62 22.02 -19.35
CA ILE A 384 1.05 21.01 -18.47
C ILE A 384 1.39 19.62 -18.99
N ALA A 385 1.88 18.74 -18.11
CA ALA A 385 1.88 17.30 -18.35
C ALA A 385 0.86 16.65 -17.41
N HIS A 386 -0.06 15.89 -17.97
CA HIS A 386 -1.12 15.21 -17.24
C HIS A 386 -0.93 13.70 -17.32
N PHE A 387 -0.57 13.09 -16.18
CA PHE A 387 -0.53 11.65 -16.02
C PHE A 387 -1.88 11.19 -15.52
N THR A 388 -2.65 10.57 -16.40
CA THR A 388 -4.02 10.11 -16.13
C THR A 388 -4.04 8.66 -15.63
N GLN A 389 -5.09 8.28 -14.93
CA GLN A 389 -5.28 6.93 -14.41
C GLN A 389 -5.24 5.85 -15.52
N HIS A 390 -5.76 6.18 -16.72
CA HIS A 390 -5.70 5.33 -17.89
C HIS A 390 -4.63 5.83 -18.85
N LEU A 391 -3.76 4.91 -19.28
CA LEU A 391 -2.73 5.24 -20.27
C LEU A 391 -3.37 5.57 -21.63
N PRO A 392 -2.81 6.54 -22.38
CA PRO A 392 -3.17 6.73 -23.77
C PRO A 392 -2.75 5.50 -24.60
N GLU A 393 -3.36 5.35 -25.77
CA GLU A 393 -2.97 4.32 -26.70
C GLU A 393 -1.50 4.49 -27.12
N MET A 394 -0.71 3.45 -26.90
CA MET A 394 0.71 3.41 -27.26
C MET A 394 0.90 2.47 -28.46
N ASN A 395 1.82 2.82 -29.36
CA ASN A 395 2.16 1.93 -30.47
C ASN A 395 2.89 0.68 -29.97
N GLU A 396 2.20 -0.43 -29.89
CA GLU A 396 2.72 -1.70 -29.33
C GLU A 396 3.91 -2.27 -30.12
N SER A 397 4.04 -1.95 -31.40
CA SER A 397 5.15 -2.42 -32.25
C SER A 397 6.44 -1.60 -32.08
N GLN A 398 6.35 -0.40 -31.49
CA GLN A 398 7.45 0.52 -31.27
C GLN A 398 8.36 0.02 -30.16
N ARG A 399 9.67 0.27 -30.30
CA ARG A 399 10.65 -0.05 -29.25
C ARG A 399 10.67 1.04 -28.18
N MET A 400 10.93 0.63 -26.95
CA MET A 400 10.99 1.51 -25.78
C MET A 400 11.94 2.71 -25.99
N ILE A 401 13.15 2.45 -26.51
CA ILE A 401 14.14 3.49 -26.78
C ILE A 401 13.65 4.49 -27.84
N GLU A 402 12.99 4.02 -28.90
CA GLU A 402 12.46 4.85 -29.97
C GLU A 402 11.36 5.78 -29.46
N TYR A 403 10.48 5.27 -28.59
CA TYR A 403 9.40 6.02 -27.97
C TYR A 403 9.90 7.21 -27.13
N ILE A 404 11.01 7.03 -26.44
CA ILE A 404 11.63 8.10 -25.64
C ILE A 404 12.41 9.07 -26.54
N GLN A 405 13.06 8.59 -27.60
CA GLN A 405 13.82 9.43 -28.55
C GLN A 405 12.94 10.37 -29.38
N GLU A 406 11.65 10.08 -29.54
CA GLU A 406 10.70 10.99 -30.25
C GLU A 406 10.63 12.39 -29.65
N ILE A 407 10.85 12.51 -28.34
CA ILE A 407 10.69 13.77 -27.62
C ILE A 407 11.97 14.59 -27.63
N SER A 408 13.08 13.95 -27.32
CA SER A 408 14.41 14.56 -27.32
C SER A 408 15.47 13.48 -27.26
N ASN A 409 16.51 13.62 -28.12
CA ASN A 409 17.66 12.74 -28.03
C ASN A 409 18.53 13.02 -26.79
N ASP A 410 18.44 14.24 -26.25
CA ASP A 410 19.22 14.70 -25.10
C ASP A 410 18.35 15.50 -24.14
N TYR A 411 18.35 15.09 -22.89
CA TYR A 411 17.67 15.80 -21.80
C TYR A 411 18.66 16.74 -21.11
N GLU A 412 18.33 18.03 -20.98
CA GLU A 412 19.15 18.98 -20.24
C GLU A 412 18.85 18.93 -18.73
N ALA A 413 19.78 18.40 -17.96
CA ALA A 413 19.77 18.44 -16.51
C ALA A 413 20.41 19.74 -15.98
N GLU A 414 20.23 20.03 -14.69
CA GLU A 414 20.87 21.17 -14.03
C GLU A 414 22.41 21.11 -14.20
N LYS A 415 23.06 22.26 -14.37
CA LYS A 415 24.49 22.42 -14.64
C LYS A 415 24.98 22.00 -16.05
N GLY A 416 24.08 21.94 -17.05
CA GLY A 416 24.46 21.67 -18.42
C GLY A 416 24.88 20.23 -18.70
N VAL A 417 24.53 19.28 -17.81
CA VAL A 417 24.72 17.84 -18.05
C VAL A 417 23.58 17.36 -18.94
N ARG A 418 23.92 16.89 -20.14
CA ARG A 418 22.97 16.26 -21.06
C ARG A 418 22.86 14.78 -20.76
N LEU A 419 21.63 14.31 -20.51
CA LEU A 419 21.35 12.90 -20.33
C LEU A 419 20.71 12.33 -21.58
N SER A 420 21.26 11.23 -22.06
CA SER A 420 20.69 10.51 -23.20
C SER A 420 19.40 9.76 -22.82
N ALA A 421 18.57 9.45 -23.82
CA ALA A 421 17.38 8.61 -23.61
C ALA A 421 17.71 7.27 -22.91
N THR A 422 18.87 6.67 -23.23
CA THR A 422 19.36 5.44 -22.59
C THR A 422 19.58 5.64 -21.09
N GLN A 423 20.29 6.72 -20.72
CA GLN A 423 20.54 7.03 -19.30
C GLN A 423 19.26 7.33 -18.53
N MET A 424 18.27 7.97 -19.15
CA MET A 424 16.97 8.22 -18.53
C MET A 424 16.18 6.93 -18.34
N LEU A 425 16.21 6.02 -19.30
CA LEU A 425 15.61 4.69 -19.16
C LEU A 425 16.25 3.90 -18.00
N GLU A 426 17.59 3.91 -17.89
CA GLU A 426 18.31 3.25 -16.80
C GLU A 426 17.94 3.83 -15.42
N ARG A 427 17.81 5.15 -15.31
CA ARG A 427 17.36 5.80 -14.07
C ARG A 427 15.94 5.41 -13.66
N PHE A 428 15.06 5.20 -14.64
CA PHE A 428 13.73 4.68 -14.41
C PHE A 428 13.70 3.15 -14.33
N LEU A 429 14.83 2.54 -13.96
CA LEU A 429 15.01 1.11 -13.71
C LEU A 429 14.66 0.21 -14.91
N PHE A 430 14.89 0.69 -16.13
CA PHE A 430 14.87 -0.13 -17.32
C PHE A 430 16.29 -0.56 -17.66
N PRO A 431 16.63 -1.86 -17.56
CA PRO A 431 17.98 -2.33 -17.80
C PRO A 431 18.39 -2.14 -19.28
N SER A 432 19.67 -1.83 -19.53
CA SER A 432 20.21 -1.51 -20.87
C SER A 432 19.92 -2.59 -21.92
N ASN A 433 19.92 -3.86 -21.50
CA ASN A 433 19.62 -5.00 -22.39
C ASN A 433 18.15 -5.08 -22.79
N GLY A 434 17.25 -4.36 -22.10
CA GLY A 434 15.81 -4.30 -22.34
C GLY A 434 15.36 -3.16 -23.24
N HIS A 435 16.20 -2.14 -23.52
CA HIS A 435 15.79 -0.92 -24.23
C HIS A 435 15.25 -1.15 -25.65
N GLY A 436 15.63 -2.25 -26.29
CA GLY A 436 15.13 -2.68 -27.59
C GLY A 436 13.79 -3.44 -27.55
N THR A 437 13.21 -3.67 -26.36
CA THR A 437 11.94 -4.38 -26.21
C THR A 437 10.78 -3.56 -26.78
N GLN A 438 9.85 -4.22 -27.47
CA GLN A 438 8.63 -3.60 -27.98
C GLN A 438 7.67 -3.28 -26.83
N ILE A 439 6.98 -2.14 -26.92
CA ILE A 439 6.04 -1.66 -25.90
C ILE A 439 4.93 -2.70 -25.62
N GLY A 440 4.46 -3.40 -26.66
CA GLY A 440 3.45 -4.45 -26.51
C GLY A 440 3.86 -5.63 -25.63
N LYS A 441 5.17 -5.83 -25.40
CA LYS A 441 5.71 -6.90 -24.53
C LYS A 441 5.96 -6.46 -23.11
N LEU A 442 5.76 -5.18 -22.79
CA LEU A 442 5.91 -4.64 -21.45
C LEU A 442 4.68 -4.97 -20.60
N SER A 443 4.89 -5.21 -19.32
CA SER A 443 3.82 -5.28 -18.31
C SER A 443 3.08 -3.95 -18.18
N GLY A 444 1.89 -3.96 -17.59
CA GLY A 444 1.11 -2.74 -17.34
C GLY A 444 1.89 -1.69 -16.54
N GLY A 445 2.56 -2.11 -15.47
CA GLY A 445 3.39 -1.22 -14.64
C GLY A 445 4.61 -0.67 -15.39
N GLU A 446 5.29 -1.49 -16.23
CA GLU A 446 6.39 -1.03 -17.07
C GLU A 446 5.91 -0.01 -18.13
N ARG A 447 4.73 -0.21 -18.73
CA ARG A 447 4.13 0.77 -19.66
C ARG A 447 3.82 2.09 -18.96
N LYS A 448 3.24 2.06 -17.74
CA LYS A 448 2.97 3.26 -16.94
C LYS A 448 4.27 4.00 -16.61
N ARG A 449 5.29 3.30 -16.17
CA ARG A 449 6.62 3.85 -15.88
C ARG A 449 7.27 4.49 -17.11
N LEU A 450 7.18 3.84 -18.27
CA LEU A 450 7.68 4.38 -19.54
C LEU A 450 6.94 5.66 -19.96
N TYR A 451 5.63 5.69 -19.82
CA TYR A 451 4.82 6.86 -20.12
C TYR A 451 5.10 8.02 -19.16
N LEU A 452 5.24 7.73 -17.86
CA LEU A 452 5.64 8.73 -16.89
C LEU A 452 7.00 9.35 -17.25
N LEU A 453 8.00 8.52 -17.59
CA LEU A 453 9.31 9.00 -18.06
C LEU A 453 9.16 9.92 -19.28
N LYS A 454 8.33 9.55 -20.25
CA LYS A 454 8.03 10.38 -21.42
C LYS A 454 7.54 11.77 -21.02
N LEU A 455 6.51 11.84 -20.16
CA LEU A 455 5.95 13.10 -19.70
C LEU A 455 6.98 14.00 -19.00
N LEU A 456 7.85 13.39 -18.19
CA LEU A 456 8.91 14.14 -17.49
C LEU A 456 9.97 14.69 -18.46
N MET A 457 10.30 13.96 -19.52
CA MET A 457 11.24 14.41 -20.53
C MET A 457 10.70 15.54 -21.43
N GLU A 458 9.39 15.72 -21.48
CA GLU A 458 8.78 16.87 -22.18
C GLU A 458 9.06 18.22 -21.51
N GLN A 459 9.73 18.23 -20.36
CA GLN A 459 10.07 19.42 -19.57
C GLN A 459 8.83 20.30 -19.28
N PRO A 460 7.77 19.74 -18.68
CA PRO A 460 6.63 20.53 -18.25
C PRO A 460 7.02 21.49 -17.12
N ASN A 461 6.20 22.51 -16.89
CA ASN A 461 6.31 23.34 -15.70
C ASN A 461 5.14 23.15 -14.72
N ILE A 462 4.14 22.36 -15.11
CA ILE A 462 3.08 21.85 -14.25
C ILE A 462 2.95 20.35 -14.48
N LEU A 463 2.98 19.60 -13.39
CA LEU A 463 2.73 18.16 -13.36
C LEU A 463 1.40 17.90 -12.66
N LEU A 464 0.48 17.28 -13.38
CA LEU A 464 -0.77 16.76 -12.86
C LEU A 464 -0.66 15.24 -12.81
N LEU A 465 -0.73 14.65 -11.62
CA LEU A 465 -0.52 13.22 -11.39
C LEU A 465 -1.78 12.59 -10.77
N ASP A 466 -2.56 11.86 -11.57
CA ASP A 466 -3.76 11.15 -11.10
C ASP A 466 -3.43 9.69 -10.80
N GLU A 467 -3.33 9.37 -9.50
CA GLU A 467 -2.95 8.06 -8.94
C GLU A 467 -1.64 7.49 -9.54
N PRO A 468 -0.51 8.26 -9.49
CA PRO A 468 0.75 7.81 -10.08
C PRO A 468 1.37 6.63 -9.32
N THR A 469 0.94 6.39 -8.09
CA THR A 469 1.46 5.33 -7.21
C THR A 469 0.90 3.95 -7.55
N ASN A 470 -0.25 3.89 -8.23
CA ASN A 470 -0.88 2.63 -8.60
C ASN A 470 -0.04 1.87 -9.65
N ASP A 471 0.23 0.59 -9.39
CA ASP A 471 0.99 -0.34 -10.23
C ASP A 471 2.50 0.01 -10.39
N LEU A 472 3.03 1.02 -9.67
CA LEU A 472 4.47 1.30 -9.59
C LEU A 472 5.05 0.57 -8.39
N ASP A 473 6.20 -0.08 -8.58
CA ASP A 473 6.92 -0.69 -7.46
C ASP A 473 7.60 0.35 -6.56
N ILE A 474 7.89 -0.04 -5.33
CA ILE A 474 8.44 0.84 -4.29
C ILE A 474 9.76 1.52 -4.73
N GLN A 475 10.59 0.83 -5.53
CA GLN A 475 11.85 1.41 -6.01
C GLN A 475 11.59 2.48 -7.08
N THR A 476 10.65 2.23 -8.00
CA THR A 476 10.22 3.22 -8.99
C THR A 476 9.55 4.44 -8.31
N LEU A 477 8.76 4.21 -7.26
CA LEU A 477 8.17 5.28 -6.46
C LEU A 477 9.26 6.15 -5.82
N GLY A 478 10.34 5.56 -5.28
CA GLY A 478 11.47 6.31 -4.76
C GLY A 478 12.11 7.21 -5.81
N VAL A 479 12.33 6.71 -7.04
CA VAL A 479 12.87 7.52 -8.15
C VAL A 479 11.93 8.66 -8.54
N LEU A 480 10.61 8.42 -8.56
CA LEU A 480 9.60 9.46 -8.83
C LEU A 480 9.60 10.52 -7.74
N GLU A 481 9.62 10.11 -6.48
CA GLU A 481 9.64 11.02 -5.32
C GLU A 481 10.87 11.92 -5.35
N ASP A 482 12.06 11.36 -5.53
CA ASP A 482 13.32 12.12 -5.64
C ASP A 482 13.26 13.13 -6.80
N PHE A 483 12.63 12.74 -7.92
CA PHE A 483 12.41 13.65 -9.03
C PHE A 483 11.45 14.78 -8.68
N LEU A 484 10.31 14.46 -8.05
CA LEU A 484 9.28 15.45 -7.68
C LEU A 484 9.73 16.42 -6.60
N GLU A 485 10.54 15.99 -5.63
CA GLU A 485 11.15 16.87 -4.62
C GLU A 485 11.98 17.96 -5.28
N ASN A 486 12.77 17.59 -6.27
CA ASN A 486 13.67 18.50 -6.99
C ASN A 486 13.02 19.19 -8.20
N PHE A 487 11.74 18.92 -8.48
CA PHE A 487 11.04 19.50 -9.61
C PHE A 487 10.76 20.99 -9.35
N PRO A 488 11.21 21.91 -10.19
CA PRO A 488 11.11 23.35 -9.91
C PRO A 488 9.75 23.96 -10.24
N GLY A 489 8.86 23.21 -10.89
CA GLY A 489 7.51 23.62 -11.27
C GLY A 489 6.44 23.35 -10.20
N VAL A 490 5.18 23.35 -10.61
CA VAL A 490 4.02 23.01 -9.79
C VAL A 490 3.72 21.53 -9.89
N VAL A 491 3.43 20.88 -8.77
CA VAL A 491 2.94 19.49 -8.72
C VAL A 491 1.58 19.47 -8.06
N LEU A 492 0.58 18.96 -8.77
CA LEU A 492 -0.70 18.56 -8.20
C LEU A 492 -0.81 17.04 -8.31
N THR A 493 -1.13 16.39 -7.21
CA THR A 493 -1.24 14.93 -7.20
C THR A 493 -2.48 14.46 -6.48
N ILE A 494 -3.14 13.45 -7.05
CA ILE A 494 -4.13 12.62 -6.37
C ILE A 494 -3.41 11.32 -6.05
N SER A 495 -3.40 10.90 -4.79
CA SER A 495 -2.89 9.60 -4.40
C SER A 495 -3.58 9.09 -3.14
N HIS A 496 -3.69 7.78 -3.03
CA HIS A 496 -4.07 7.09 -1.80
C HIS A 496 -2.85 6.64 -0.98
N ASP A 497 -1.64 6.76 -1.53
CA ASP A 497 -0.39 6.51 -0.81
C ASP A 497 -0.07 7.68 0.13
N ARG A 498 -0.27 7.45 1.43
CA ARG A 498 -0.04 8.43 2.49
C ARG A 498 1.42 8.87 2.55
N PHE A 499 2.35 7.93 2.36
CA PHE A 499 3.79 8.22 2.40
C PHE A 499 4.20 9.14 1.25
N PHE A 500 3.69 8.87 0.07
CA PHE A 500 3.90 9.72 -1.10
C PHE A 500 3.35 11.13 -0.88
N LEU A 501 2.13 11.25 -0.34
CA LEU A 501 1.54 12.55 -0.04
C LEU A 501 2.31 13.31 1.03
N ASP A 502 2.72 12.66 2.13
CA ASP A 502 3.50 13.30 3.20
C ASP A 502 4.88 13.76 2.72
N ARG A 503 5.47 13.03 1.77
CA ARG A 503 6.79 13.38 1.21
C ARG A 503 6.70 14.52 0.20
N ILE A 504 5.67 14.54 -0.64
CA ILE A 504 5.60 15.46 -1.79
C ILE A 504 4.72 16.68 -1.50
N ALA A 505 3.56 16.51 -0.86
CA ALA A 505 2.58 17.59 -0.70
C ALA A 505 2.86 18.43 0.54
N HIS A 506 2.84 19.77 0.38
CA HIS A 506 2.93 20.74 1.46
C HIS A 506 1.59 21.40 1.74
N LYS A 507 0.66 21.27 0.81
CA LYS A 507 -0.73 21.74 0.89
C LYS A 507 -1.67 20.63 0.45
N LEU A 508 -2.86 20.59 1.02
CA LEU A 508 -3.90 19.67 0.61
C LEU A 508 -5.14 20.44 0.16
N TRP A 509 -5.75 19.98 -0.92
CA TRP A 509 -7.08 20.36 -1.34
C TRP A 509 -8.04 19.22 -1.04
N THR A 510 -8.99 19.49 -0.14
CA THR A 510 -9.93 18.48 0.32
C THR A 510 -11.25 18.58 -0.42
N THR A 511 -11.73 17.48 -0.98
CA THR A 511 -12.98 17.39 -1.73
C THR A 511 -13.97 16.48 -1.00
N GLY A 512 -15.30 16.66 -1.19
CA GLY A 512 -16.31 15.73 -0.63
C GLY A 512 -17.56 16.39 -0.10
N THR A 513 -17.51 17.69 0.22
CA THR A 513 -18.67 18.46 0.74
C THR A 513 -19.36 19.32 -0.32
N GLY A 514 -19.02 19.14 -1.60
CA GLY A 514 -19.45 20.05 -2.68
C GLY A 514 -18.68 21.38 -2.71
N ARG A 515 -17.69 21.52 -1.82
CA ARG A 515 -16.71 22.61 -1.80
C ARG A 515 -15.31 22.04 -1.70
N ILE A 516 -14.33 22.81 -2.15
CA ILE A 516 -12.91 22.47 -2.01
C ILE A 516 -12.33 23.38 -0.95
N GLU A 517 -11.70 22.79 0.07
CA GLU A 517 -11.02 23.50 1.14
C GLU A 517 -9.52 23.29 1.05
N GLU A 518 -8.73 24.34 1.28
CA GLU A 518 -7.28 24.27 1.37
C GLU A 518 -6.85 24.03 2.81
N TYR A 519 -5.97 23.05 3.02
CA TYR A 519 -5.30 22.75 4.29
C TYR A 519 -3.79 22.90 4.11
N GLN A 520 -3.12 23.63 5.03
CA GLN A 520 -1.68 23.79 5.05
C GLN A 520 -1.07 22.79 6.03
N GLY A 521 -0.26 21.87 5.56
CA GLY A 521 0.39 20.85 6.38
C GLY A 521 0.46 19.49 5.70
N LEU A 522 0.94 18.49 6.43
CA LEU A 522 1.11 17.13 5.95
C LEU A 522 -0.21 16.35 5.97
N TYR A 523 -0.31 15.34 5.13
CA TYR A 523 -1.49 14.49 5.07
C TYR A 523 -1.74 13.69 6.36
N SER A 524 -0.66 13.23 7.01
CA SER A 524 -0.73 12.53 8.30
C SER A 524 -1.23 13.43 9.45
N GLU A 525 -0.96 14.73 9.40
CA GLU A 525 -1.49 15.73 10.35
C GLU A 525 -2.97 15.98 10.08
N PHE A 526 -3.33 16.16 8.82
CA PHE A 526 -4.71 16.38 8.40
C PHE A 526 -5.66 15.28 8.86
N ILE A 527 -5.26 13.99 8.71
CA ILE A 527 -6.09 12.86 9.16
C ILE A 527 -6.32 12.89 10.67
N LYS A 528 -5.29 13.24 11.46
CA LYS A 528 -5.41 13.31 12.92
C LYS A 528 -6.33 14.43 13.37
N GLU A 529 -6.29 15.58 12.68
CA GLU A 529 -7.12 16.73 13.03
C GLU A 529 -8.56 16.61 12.56
N LYS A 530 -8.80 15.97 11.42
CA LYS A 530 -10.11 15.90 10.77
C LYS A 530 -10.48 14.45 10.35
N PRO A 531 -10.59 13.50 11.26
CA PRO A 531 -10.81 12.09 10.92
C PRO A 531 -12.11 11.80 10.18
N GLY A 532 -13.11 12.71 10.26
CA GLY A 532 -14.46 12.52 9.69
C GLY A 532 -14.66 13.02 8.26
N ILE A 533 -13.70 13.74 7.66
CA ILE A 533 -13.91 14.35 6.31
C ILE A 533 -13.78 13.31 5.19
N LEU A 534 -13.05 12.23 5.42
CA LEU A 534 -12.86 11.15 4.46
C LEU A 534 -13.99 10.11 4.47
N THR A 535 -14.91 10.18 5.44
CA THR A 535 -16.08 9.31 5.49
C THR A 535 -17.16 9.83 4.55
N GLU A 536 -17.64 9.02 3.63
CA GLU A 536 -18.84 9.31 2.85
C GLU A 536 -20.00 9.61 3.81
N ASN A 537 -20.41 10.87 3.87
CA ASN A 537 -21.71 11.23 4.46
C ASN A 537 -22.82 10.73 3.51
N LYS A 538 -23.10 9.45 3.50
CA LYS A 538 -24.41 8.96 3.08
C LYS A 538 -25.42 9.40 4.14
N LYS A 539 -25.85 10.67 4.10
CA LYS A 539 -27.16 11.02 4.60
C LYS A 539 -28.15 10.33 3.67
N ILE A 540 -28.59 9.14 4.07
CA ILE A 540 -29.83 8.55 3.58
C ILE A 540 -30.90 9.61 3.82
N PRO A 541 -31.68 10.06 2.80
CA PRO A 541 -32.87 10.85 3.04
C PRO A 541 -33.82 9.93 3.78
N VAL A 542 -33.89 10.09 5.08
CA VAL A 542 -34.98 9.51 5.87
C VAL A 542 -36.22 10.30 5.45
N GLU A 543 -36.96 9.76 4.50
CA GLU A 543 -38.32 10.16 4.22
C GLU A 543 -39.11 10.02 5.54
N ALA A 544 -39.66 11.12 5.98
CA ALA A 544 -40.28 11.30 7.27
C ALA A 544 -41.43 10.30 7.50
N LEU A 545 -41.16 9.18 8.09
CA LEU A 545 -42.13 8.44 8.91
C LEU A 545 -42.21 9.17 10.24
N LYS A 546 -43.40 9.73 10.51
CA LYS A 546 -43.72 10.42 11.75
C LYS A 546 -43.30 9.55 12.94
N PRO A 547 -42.52 10.06 13.89
CA PRO A 547 -42.17 9.28 15.06
C PRO A 547 -43.41 9.16 15.96
N GLU A 548 -43.86 7.93 16.20
CA GLU A 548 -44.56 7.64 17.46
C GLU A 548 -43.62 8.01 18.60
N LYS A 549 -44.21 8.71 19.56
CA LYS A 549 -43.55 9.23 20.76
C LYS A 549 -42.90 8.10 21.56
N THR A 550 -41.62 7.85 21.35
CA THR A 550 -40.78 7.18 22.32
C THR A 550 -40.25 8.22 23.31
N VAL A 551 -40.47 7.96 24.55
CA VAL A 551 -40.08 8.75 25.71
C VAL A 551 -38.55 8.95 25.65
N ALA A 552 -38.11 10.19 25.63
CA ALA A 552 -36.69 10.56 25.73
C ALA A 552 -36.17 10.09 27.11
N GLU A 553 -35.15 9.21 27.08
CA GLU A 553 -34.35 8.97 28.28
C GLU A 553 -33.68 10.29 28.71
N PRO A 554 -33.73 10.63 29.99
CA PRO A 554 -33.14 11.88 30.48
C PRO A 554 -31.61 11.80 30.35
N LYS A 555 -30.99 12.83 29.74
CA LYS A 555 -29.55 13.04 29.76
C LYS A 555 -29.05 12.87 31.19
N LYS A 556 -28.19 11.88 31.44
CA LYS A 556 -27.60 11.64 32.75
C LYS A 556 -26.67 12.83 33.05
N LYS A 557 -27.08 13.69 33.93
CA LYS A 557 -26.21 14.69 34.54
C LYS A 557 -25.32 13.98 35.58
N MET A 558 -24.03 14.32 35.61
CA MET A 558 -23.12 13.88 36.65
C MET A 558 -23.71 14.07 38.03
N THR A 559 -23.64 13.05 38.86
CA THR A 559 -23.99 13.18 40.29
C THR A 559 -22.88 13.94 41.02
N TYR A 560 -23.19 14.55 42.13
CA TYR A 560 -22.19 15.30 42.94
C TYR A 560 -20.96 14.45 43.32
N LYS A 561 -21.17 13.15 43.56
CA LYS A 561 -20.07 12.22 43.83
C LYS A 561 -19.19 11.96 42.61
N GLU A 562 -19.78 11.83 41.44
CA GLU A 562 -19.03 11.65 40.16
C GLU A 562 -18.26 12.91 39.79
N GLN A 563 -18.81 14.10 40.07
CA GLN A 563 -18.09 15.35 39.88
C GLN A 563 -16.85 15.46 40.76
N GLN A 564 -16.98 15.09 42.04
CA GLN A 564 -15.88 15.09 42.99
C GLN A 564 -14.80 14.05 42.63
N GLU A 565 -15.24 12.89 42.13
CA GLU A 565 -14.33 11.85 41.63
C GLU A 565 -13.61 12.31 40.35
N TYR A 566 -14.31 12.98 39.43
CA TYR A 566 -13.74 13.53 38.20
C TYR A 566 -12.64 14.57 38.50
N ASP A 567 -12.84 15.42 39.49
CA ASP A 567 -11.88 16.46 39.87
C ASP A 567 -10.57 15.90 40.49
N THR A 568 -10.64 14.69 41.11
CA THR A 568 -9.48 14.09 41.81
C THR A 568 -8.82 12.95 41.05
N ILE A 569 -9.51 12.33 40.08
CA ILE A 569 -9.04 11.09 39.41
C ILE A 569 -7.74 11.29 38.60
N LEU A 570 -7.52 12.49 38.03
CA LEU A 570 -6.29 12.84 37.31
C LEU A 570 -5.07 12.92 38.22
N GLU A 571 -5.26 13.42 39.46
CA GLU A 571 -4.17 13.45 40.48
C GLU A 571 -3.83 12.02 40.93
N ASP A 572 -4.84 11.16 41.06
CA ASP A 572 -4.67 9.74 41.40
C ASP A 572 -3.91 8.99 40.31
N ILE A 573 -4.26 9.19 39.04
CA ILE A 573 -3.61 8.60 37.88
C ILE A 573 -2.13 9.03 37.84
N SER A 574 -1.85 10.32 37.95
CA SER A 574 -0.46 10.86 37.96
C SER A 574 0.37 10.32 39.14
N SER A 575 -0.26 10.13 40.32
CA SER A 575 0.39 9.51 41.48
C SER A 575 0.75 8.05 41.21
N LEU A 576 -0.12 7.29 40.53
CA LEU A 576 0.14 5.89 40.17
C LEU A 576 1.24 5.78 39.13
N GLU A 577 1.27 6.64 38.11
CA GLU A 577 2.36 6.71 37.12
C GLU A 577 3.72 6.93 37.79
N SER A 578 3.78 7.90 38.70
CA SER A 578 5.03 8.19 39.40
C SER A 578 5.53 7.00 40.24
N LYS A 579 4.60 6.25 40.86
CA LYS A 579 4.93 5.05 41.62
C LYS A 579 5.38 3.89 40.74
N ILE A 580 4.78 3.70 39.59
CA ILE A 580 5.18 2.68 38.60
C ILE A 580 6.60 2.99 38.13
N GLU A 581 6.89 4.25 37.74
CA GLU A 581 8.21 4.67 37.29
C GLU A 581 9.30 4.49 38.38
N GLU A 582 8.95 4.77 39.64
CA GLU A 582 9.86 4.55 40.78
C GLU A 582 10.18 3.06 40.94
N ARG A 583 9.20 2.16 40.81
CA ARG A 583 9.39 0.71 40.93
C ARG A 583 10.14 0.13 39.72
N GLU A 584 9.91 0.62 38.54
CA GLU A 584 10.67 0.23 37.33
C GLU A 584 12.14 0.63 37.44
N LYS A 585 12.45 1.83 37.97
CA LYS A 585 13.80 2.24 38.29
C LYS A 585 14.45 1.34 39.34
N ALA A 586 13.67 0.92 40.36
CA ALA A 586 14.14 -0.02 41.39
C ALA A 586 14.39 -1.44 40.78
N ILE A 587 13.58 -1.90 39.85
CA ILE A 587 13.81 -3.16 39.10
C ILE A 587 15.12 -3.06 38.33
N SER A 588 15.36 -1.95 37.63
CA SER A 588 16.59 -1.71 36.87
C SER A 588 17.83 -1.65 37.76
N ALA A 589 17.69 -1.22 39.01
CA ALA A 589 18.77 -1.14 39.99
C ALA A 589 19.00 -2.44 40.79
N ALA A 590 18.05 -3.37 40.79
CA ALA A 590 18.11 -4.59 41.61
C ALA A 590 19.12 -5.66 41.11
N GLY A 591 19.68 -5.51 39.90
CA GLY A 591 20.73 -6.38 39.36
C GLY A 591 20.32 -7.85 39.27
N ALA A 592 21.11 -8.77 39.83
CA ALA A 592 20.86 -10.23 39.75
C ALA A 592 20.09 -10.80 40.97
N ASP A 593 19.49 -9.97 41.83
CA ASP A 593 18.72 -10.43 42.99
C ASP A 593 17.30 -10.87 42.60
N TYR A 594 17.16 -12.18 42.35
CA TYR A 594 15.94 -12.79 41.81
C TYR A 594 14.70 -12.62 42.72
N ASP A 595 14.87 -12.65 44.05
CA ASP A 595 13.76 -12.52 45.00
C ASP A 595 13.23 -11.06 45.05
N LYS A 596 14.12 -10.09 44.95
CA LYS A 596 13.74 -8.66 44.87
C LYS A 596 13.09 -8.33 43.50
N LEU A 597 13.61 -8.86 42.42
CA LEU A 597 13.03 -8.69 41.10
C LEU A 597 11.60 -9.23 41.05
N ARG A 598 11.36 -10.42 41.60
CA ARG A 598 10.02 -11.04 41.64
C ARG A 598 9.01 -10.21 42.46
N THR A 599 9.42 -9.70 43.60
CA THR A 599 8.52 -8.86 44.43
C THR A 599 8.25 -7.51 43.78
N LEU A 600 9.25 -6.84 43.21
CA LEU A 600 9.06 -5.56 42.51
C LEU A 600 8.22 -5.69 41.25
N THR A 601 8.38 -6.78 40.49
CA THR A 601 7.53 -7.05 39.31
C THR A 601 6.07 -7.26 39.70
N ALA A 602 5.81 -8.01 40.79
CA ALA A 602 4.45 -8.19 41.29
C ALA A 602 3.83 -6.87 41.80
N GLU A 603 4.62 -5.98 42.39
CA GLU A 603 4.15 -4.64 42.79
C GLU A 603 3.83 -3.76 41.57
N VAL A 604 4.64 -3.82 40.51
CA VAL A 604 4.36 -3.10 39.25
C VAL A 604 3.09 -3.61 38.58
N ASP A 605 2.90 -4.92 38.51
CA ASP A 605 1.70 -5.53 37.94
C ASP A 605 0.41 -5.10 38.70
N GLU A 606 0.47 -5.00 40.02
CA GLU A 606 -0.66 -4.54 40.84
C GLU A 606 -0.94 -3.04 40.66
N LEU A 607 0.11 -2.21 40.60
CA LEU A 607 -0.01 -0.77 40.35
C LEU A 607 -0.55 -0.50 38.94
N THR A 608 -0.13 -1.26 37.95
CA THR A 608 -0.62 -1.16 36.57
C THR A 608 -2.11 -1.49 36.48
N LYS A 609 -2.58 -2.54 37.15
CA LYS A 609 -4.02 -2.85 37.23
C LYS A 609 -4.84 -1.73 37.86
N GLN A 610 -4.31 -1.11 38.91
CA GLN A 610 -4.98 0.02 39.56
C GLN A 610 -5.01 1.25 38.63
N TYR A 611 -3.95 1.49 37.89
CA TYR A 611 -3.84 2.53 36.87
C TYR A 611 -4.88 2.32 35.76
N ASP A 612 -4.95 1.14 35.17
CA ASP A 612 -5.91 0.78 34.10
C ASP A 612 -7.37 0.97 34.58
N THR A 613 -7.69 0.50 35.78
CA THR A 613 -9.04 0.67 36.36
C THR A 613 -9.41 2.15 36.55
N LYS A 614 -8.46 2.98 36.99
CA LYS A 614 -8.68 4.42 37.14
C LYS A 614 -8.80 5.13 35.81
N LEU A 615 -8.05 4.71 34.80
CA LEU A 615 -8.09 5.26 33.45
C LEU A 615 -9.45 4.96 32.77
N GLU A 616 -9.95 3.72 32.87
CA GLU A 616 -11.28 3.35 32.39
C GLU A 616 -12.39 4.17 33.08
N ARG A 617 -12.23 4.37 34.38
CA ARG A 617 -13.21 5.17 35.15
C ARG A 617 -13.17 6.65 34.75
N TRP A 618 -12.00 7.21 34.50
CA TRP A 618 -11.84 8.58 34.01
C TRP A 618 -12.48 8.77 32.63
N THR A 619 -12.27 7.83 31.70
CA THR A 619 -12.87 7.85 30.35
C THR A 619 -14.40 7.87 30.45
N TYR A 620 -15.01 7.03 31.31
CA TYR A 620 -16.45 7.01 31.55
C TYR A 620 -16.97 8.34 32.11
N LEU A 621 -16.25 8.94 33.07
CA LEU A 621 -16.63 10.23 33.65
C LEU A 621 -16.49 11.37 32.65
N GLN A 622 -15.50 11.33 31.77
CA GLN A 622 -15.31 12.31 30.69
C GLN A 622 -16.47 12.25 29.70
N GLU A 623 -16.89 11.06 29.27
CA GLU A 623 -18.03 10.89 28.36
C GLU A 623 -19.33 11.50 28.97
N ILE A 624 -19.54 11.38 30.27
CA ILE A 624 -20.70 12.01 30.95
C ILE A 624 -20.53 13.52 31.08
N ALA A 625 -19.30 14.02 31.22
CA ALA A 625 -19.01 15.45 31.31
C ALA A 625 -19.22 16.19 29.98
N GLU A 626 -18.96 15.51 28.86
CA GLU A 626 -19.09 16.04 27.50
C GLU A 626 -20.51 15.86 26.91
N ALA A 627 -21.37 15.02 27.53
CA ALA A 627 -22.74 14.74 27.10
C ALA A 627 -23.78 15.72 27.71
#